data_8f4a28c1321158563b0cba97db68d9be
#
_entry.id   8f4a28c1321158563b0cba97db68d9be
#
_cell.length_a   1.000
_cell.length_b   1.000
_cell.length_c   1.000
_cell.angle_alpha   90.00
_cell.angle_beta   90.00
_cell.angle_gamma   90.00
#
_symmetry.space_group_name_H-M   'P 1'
#
loop_
_entity.id
_entity.type
_entity.pdbx_description
1 polymer ?
#
loop_
_entity_poly.entity_id
_entity_poly.type
_entity_poly.pdbx_seq_one_letter_code
_entity_poly.pdbx_strand_id
1 'polypeptide(L)'
;SGNTVEYFDDVTADNWNGGVQPAGIEGNDEVARVLRVTEPFKYNAPARVMTAQETYSHVLDNVGATLPVRDAVDEMIIRGVRAGVPEYAKDAKIHVSPYSKRRLPADTYKLGIITDPQQTGGLPQYTGTPRQDTDLDGMPDEWEKAHGLNPADPSDATRLTQSGYMNIELYINDLGNFAK
;
A
#
# COMPACT_ATOMS: atom_id res chain seq x y z
N SER A 1 0.00 21.68 5.07
CA SER A 1 0.34 21.78 6.49
C SER A 1 -0.04 20.48 7.19
N GLY A 2 0.55 20.23 8.38
CA GLY A 2 0.27 19.02 9.16
C GLY A 2 1.25 17.88 8.97
N ASN A 3 2.34 18.07 8.22
CA ASN A 3 3.42 17.09 8.14
C ASN A 3 4.36 17.27 9.34
N THR A 4 4.82 16.14 9.88
CA THR A 4 5.88 16.11 10.88
C THR A 4 7.22 15.89 10.18
N VAL A 5 8.22 16.72 10.49
CA VAL A 5 9.58 16.60 9.96
C VAL A 5 10.50 16.30 11.14
N GLU A 6 11.04 15.10 11.17
CA GLU A 6 11.90 14.64 12.26
C GLU A 6 13.15 15.51 12.34
N TYR A 7 13.56 15.88 13.54
CA TYR A 7 14.69 16.77 13.87
C TYR A 7 14.51 18.26 13.46
N PHE A 8 13.36 18.67 12.92
CA PHE A 8 13.09 20.04 12.50
C PHE A 8 11.74 20.52 13.05
N ASP A 9 11.72 20.91 14.32
CA ASP A 9 10.49 21.30 15.01
C ASP A 9 9.86 22.56 14.43
N ASP A 10 10.68 23.50 13.96
CA ASP A 10 10.25 24.73 13.30
C ASP A 10 9.55 24.47 11.96
N VAL A 11 10.06 23.50 11.17
CA VAL A 11 9.42 23.04 9.93
C VAL A 11 8.16 22.23 10.23
N THR A 12 8.14 21.48 11.33
CA THR A 12 6.95 20.77 11.78
C THR A 12 5.85 21.75 12.21
N ALA A 13 6.20 22.83 12.91
CA ALA A 13 5.27 23.85 13.34
C ALA A 13 4.69 24.66 12.17
N ASP A 14 5.51 25.01 11.19
CA ASP A 14 5.08 25.62 9.93
C ASP A 14 5.82 24.97 8.75
N ASN A 15 5.14 24.07 8.04
CA ASN A 15 5.72 23.34 6.89
C ASN A 15 6.16 24.26 5.74
N TRP A 16 5.78 25.54 5.72
CA TRP A 16 6.28 26.51 4.78
C TRP A 16 7.64 27.10 5.19
N ASN A 17 8.04 26.94 6.45
CA ASN A 17 9.34 27.38 6.94
C ASN A 17 10.44 26.40 6.52
N GLY A 18 10.89 26.51 5.26
CA GLY A 18 11.91 25.65 4.67
C GLY A 18 11.42 24.31 4.09
N GLY A 19 10.20 23.87 4.42
CA GLY A 19 9.63 22.62 3.88
C GLY A 19 9.04 22.77 2.47
N VAL A 20 8.66 23.98 2.07
CA VAL A 20 8.23 24.32 0.72
C VAL A 20 9.27 25.23 0.07
N GLN A 21 9.88 24.77 -1.00
CA GLN A 21 10.93 25.49 -1.72
C GLN A 21 10.50 25.68 -3.18
N PRO A 22 9.89 26.82 -3.55
CA PRO A 22 9.56 27.12 -4.94
C PRO A 22 10.85 27.18 -5.78
N ALA A 23 11.03 26.24 -6.69
CA ALA A 23 12.25 26.12 -7.47
C ALA A 23 12.35 27.23 -8.55
N GLY A 24 13.58 27.77 -8.73
CA GLY A 24 13.93 28.56 -9.90
C GLY A 24 13.44 30.01 -9.93
N ILE A 25 12.98 30.57 -8.80
CA ILE A 25 12.48 31.95 -8.73
C ILE A 25 13.28 32.73 -7.69
N GLU A 26 13.95 33.79 -8.11
CA GLU A 26 14.50 34.82 -7.22
C GLU A 26 13.34 35.53 -6.51
N GLY A 27 13.40 35.66 -5.17
CA GLY A 27 12.31 36.25 -4.40
C GLY A 27 11.25 35.22 -3.95
N ASN A 28 11.68 34.03 -3.57
CA ASN A 28 10.85 32.90 -3.11
C ASN A 28 9.77 33.27 -2.09
N ASP A 29 10.03 34.25 -1.20
CA ASP A 29 9.08 34.67 -0.16
C ASP A 29 7.80 35.28 -0.74
N GLU A 30 7.91 36.06 -1.82
CA GLU A 30 6.74 36.64 -2.49
C GLU A 30 5.91 35.55 -3.19
N VAL A 31 6.58 34.62 -3.87
CA VAL A 31 5.91 33.49 -4.56
C VAL A 31 5.25 32.57 -3.54
N ALA A 32 5.94 32.24 -2.46
CA ALA A 32 5.39 31.47 -1.38
C ALA A 32 4.13 32.13 -0.78
N ARG A 33 4.17 33.44 -0.57
CA ARG A 33 3.03 34.24 -0.07
C ARG A 33 1.82 34.20 -1.01
N VAL A 34 2.04 34.25 -2.31
CA VAL A 34 0.96 34.19 -3.31
C VAL A 34 0.38 32.79 -3.46
N LEU A 35 1.24 31.77 -3.40
CA LEU A 35 0.83 30.36 -3.58
C LEU A 35 0.24 29.74 -2.32
N ARG A 36 0.58 30.26 -1.13
CA ARG A 36 0.09 29.74 0.13
C ARG A 36 -1.39 30.07 0.30
N VAL A 37 -2.23 29.02 0.31
CA VAL A 37 -3.64 29.13 0.63
C VAL A 37 -3.85 28.79 2.11
N THR A 38 -4.79 29.49 2.75
CA THR A 38 -5.13 29.25 4.16
C THR A 38 -6.22 28.22 4.33
N GLU A 39 -7.04 28.04 3.30
CA GLU A 39 -8.15 27.09 3.29
C GLU A 39 -7.86 25.94 2.34
N PRO A 40 -8.15 24.69 2.71
CA PRO A 40 -8.03 23.54 1.83
C PRO A 40 -8.92 23.69 0.59
N PHE A 41 -8.43 23.24 -0.56
CA PHE A 41 -9.28 23.12 -1.74
C PHE A 41 -10.42 22.12 -1.46
N LYS A 42 -11.62 22.47 -1.92
CA LYS A 42 -12.75 21.55 -1.86
C LYS A 42 -12.51 20.39 -2.83
N TYR A 43 -12.58 19.18 -2.32
CA TYR A 43 -12.49 17.97 -3.13
C TYR A 43 -13.51 16.94 -2.63
N ASN A 44 -14.03 16.16 -3.55
CA ASN A 44 -14.97 15.08 -3.23
C ASN A 44 -14.17 13.82 -2.86
N ALA A 45 -13.58 13.80 -1.67
CA ALA A 45 -12.99 12.58 -1.15
C ALA A 45 -13.88 12.01 -0.06
N PRO A 46 -14.25 10.74 -0.15
CA PRO A 46 -15.01 10.06 0.90
C PRO A 46 -14.17 9.80 2.15
N ALA A 47 -12.85 9.98 2.05
CA ALA A 47 -11.92 9.63 3.12
C ALA A 47 -11.81 10.75 4.17
N ARG A 48 -11.81 10.35 5.44
CA ARG A 48 -11.44 11.21 6.55
C ARG A 48 -9.97 11.66 6.39
N VAL A 49 -9.71 12.94 6.50
CA VAL A 49 -8.35 13.47 6.59
C VAL A 49 -7.80 13.13 7.98
N MET A 50 -6.73 12.38 8.01
CA MET A 50 -6.04 11.97 9.24
C MET A 50 -4.88 12.92 9.55
N THR A 51 -4.51 13.03 10.84
CA THR A 51 -3.26 13.66 11.24
C THR A 51 -2.06 12.87 10.75
N ALA A 52 -0.86 13.47 10.70
CA ALA A 52 0.36 12.77 10.31
C ALA A 52 0.61 11.52 11.18
N GLN A 53 0.37 11.61 12.49
CA GLN A 53 0.54 10.49 13.41
C GLN A 53 -0.48 9.36 13.19
N GLU A 54 -1.76 9.71 12.99
CA GLU A 54 -2.80 8.73 12.65
C GLU A 54 -2.50 8.07 11.30
N THR A 55 -2.04 8.86 10.31
CA THR A 55 -1.67 8.36 8.98
C THR A 55 -0.52 7.36 9.06
N TYR A 56 0.53 7.67 9.85
CA TYR A 56 1.65 6.76 10.04
C TYR A 56 1.20 5.39 10.54
N SER A 57 0.42 5.36 11.61
CA SER A 57 -0.11 4.12 12.18
C SER A 57 -1.02 3.39 11.18
N HIS A 58 -1.96 4.12 10.59
CA HIS A 58 -2.91 3.56 9.64
C HIS A 58 -2.22 2.93 8.42
N VAL A 59 -1.21 3.60 7.86
CA VAL A 59 -0.47 3.07 6.71
C VAL A 59 0.27 1.79 7.10
N LEU A 60 1.00 1.78 8.21
CA LEU A 60 1.76 0.59 8.63
C LEU A 60 0.86 -0.60 8.98
N ASP A 61 -0.36 -0.35 9.45
CA ASP A 61 -1.30 -1.42 9.76
C ASP A 61 -1.98 -2.00 8.52
N ASN A 62 -2.11 -1.22 7.44
CA ASN A 62 -2.91 -1.59 6.27
C ASN A 62 -2.14 -1.68 4.95
N VAL A 63 -0.87 -1.27 4.89
CA VAL A 63 -0.07 -1.28 3.66
C VAL A 63 0.34 -2.70 3.27
N GLY A 64 0.47 -2.93 1.98
CA GLY A 64 0.82 -4.22 1.40
C GLY A 64 -0.37 -5.17 1.27
N ALA A 65 -0.11 -6.39 0.84
CA ALA A 65 -1.12 -7.44 0.75
C ALA A 65 -1.41 -8.02 2.15
N THR A 66 -2.49 -7.59 2.78
CA THR A 66 -2.84 -7.96 4.16
C THR A 66 -3.76 -9.19 4.25
N LEU A 67 -4.36 -9.61 3.15
CA LEU A 67 -5.30 -10.73 3.09
C LEU A 67 -4.79 -11.85 2.18
N PRO A 68 -5.01 -13.11 2.58
CA PRO A 68 -5.52 -13.60 3.85
C PRO A 68 -4.57 -13.37 5.03
N VAL A 69 -3.29 -13.22 4.78
CA VAL A 69 -2.25 -12.86 5.74
C VAL A 69 -1.14 -12.10 5.03
N ARG A 70 -0.54 -11.14 5.73
CA ARG A 70 0.61 -10.41 5.20
C ARG A 70 1.80 -11.35 5.08
N ASP A 71 2.57 -11.23 4.00
CA ASP A 71 3.73 -12.06 3.79
C ASP A 71 4.95 -11.63 4.62
N ALA A 72 5.98 -12.48 4.65
CA ALA A 72 7.17 -12.25 5.47
C ALA A 72 8.02 -11.07 5.00
N VAL A 73 7.96 -10.69 3.72
CA VAL A 73 8.67 -9.53 3.17
C VAL A 73 8.04 -8.25 3.68
N ASP A 74 6.72 -8.11 3.54
CA ASP A 74 5.97 -6.95 4.00
C ASP A 74 6.09 -6.79 5.52
N GLU A 75 5.99 -7.89 6.27
CA GLU A 75 6.18 -7.86 7.72
C GLU A 75 7.58 -7.38 8.11
N MET A 76 8.62 -7.83 7.43
CA MET A 76 9.99 -7.40 7.67
C MET A 76 10.16 -5.90 7.39
N ILE A 77 9.61 -5.41 6.29
CA ILE A 77 9.69 -4.00 5.91
C ILE A 77 8.99 -3.13 6.96
N ILE A 78 7.78 -3.52 7.38
CA ILE A 78 7.00 -2.78 8.38
C ILE A 78 7.72 -2.73 9.73
N ARG A 79 8.31 -3.85 10.17
CA ARG A 79 9.13 -3.85 11.41
C ARG A 79 10.33 -2.91 11.28
N GLY A 80 11.01 -2.91 10.13
CA GLY A 80 12.12 -2.01 9.85
C GLY A 80 11.70 -0.53 9.90
N VAL A 81 10.57 -0.18 9.29
CA VAL A 81 10.03 1.20 9.33
C VAL A 81 9.69 1.61 10.76
N ARG A 82 9.03 0.73 11.53
CA ARG A 82 8.71 1.02 12.94
C ARG A 82 9.93 1.20 13.82
N ALA A 83 10.99 0.44 13.55
CA ALA A 83 12.25 0.49 14.28
C ALA A 83 13.16 1.65 13.83
N GLY A 84 12.87 2.29 12.69
CA GLY A 84 13.74 3.31 12.10
C GLY A 84 15.06 2.78 11.53
N VAL A 85 15.17 1.45 11.39
CA VAL A 85 16.36 0.77 10.85
C VAL A 85 15.96 -0.40 9.96
N PRO A 86 16.68 -0.67 8.86
CA PRO A 86 16.38 -1.82 8.02
C PRO A 86 16.51 -3.13 8.81
N GLU A 87 15.49 -3.98 8.71
CA GLU A 87 15.62 -5.37 9.14
C GLU A 87 16.18 -6.22 8.00
N TYR A 88 17.02 -7.19 8.31
CA TYR A 88 17.59 -8.09 7.32
C TYR A 88 17.91 -9.46 7.93
N ALA A 89 17.90 -10.49 7.10
CA ALA A 89 18.32 -11.83 7.51
C ALA A 89 19.87 -11.88 7.63
N LYS A 90 20.38 -12.16 8.83
CA LYS A 90 21.81 -12.13 9.14
C LYS A 90 22.65 -13.09 8.30
N ASP A 91 22.06 -14.20 7.88
CA ASP A 91 22.72 -15.26 7.11
C ASP A 91 22.26 -15.27 5.63
N ALA A 92 21.63 -14.19 5.18
CA ALA A 92 21.14 -14.10 3.81
C ALA A 92 22.31 -14.16 2.82
N LYS A 93 22.35 -15.21 2.01
CA LYS A 93 23.25 -15.29 0.88
C LYS A 93 22.64 -14.50 -0.27
N ILE A 94 23.44 -13.60 -0.85
CA ILE A 94 23.00 -12.90 -2.05
C ILE A 94 22.95 -13.90 -3.18
N HIS A 95 21.75 -14.10 -3.69
CA HIS A 95 21.56 -14.87 -4.95
C HIS A 95 21.93 -13.97 -6.12
N VAL A 96 23.03 -14.28 -6.78
CA VAL A 96 23.43 -13.58 -8.02
C VAL A 96 22.80 -14.30 -9.18
N SER A 97 21.72 -13.74 -9.71
CA SER A 97 21.16 -14.26 -10.98
C SER A 97 22.20 -14.14 -12.10
N PRO A 98 22.46 -15.20 -12.87
CA PRO A 98 23.37 -15.15 -14.01
C PRO A 98 22.90 -14.18 -15.10
N TYR A 99 21.63 -13.78 -15.07
CA TYR A 99 21.03 -12.83 -16.01
C TYR A 99 21.14 -11.38 -15.55
N SER A 100 21.53 -11.10 -14.31
CA SER A 100 21.71 -9.75 -13.83
C SER A 100 23.01 -9.15 -14.31
N LYS A 101 22.92 -8.15 -15.18
CA LYS A 101 24.08 -7.34 -15.61
C LYS A 101 24.57 -6.37 -14.53
N ARG A 102 23.73 -6.10 -13.52
CA ARG A 102 24.06 -5.25 -12.38
C ARG A 102 24.26 -6.15 -11.17
N ARG A 103 25.48 -6.15 -10.66
CA ARG A 103 25.80 -6.84 -9.42
C ARG A 103 25.61 -5.88 -8.27
N LEU A 104 24.75 -6.25 -7.35
CA LEU A 104 24.68 -5.55 -6.07
C LEU A 104 25.91 -5.88 -5.23
N PRO A 105 26.43 -4.93 -4.43
CA PRO A 105 27.48 -5.22 -3.46
C PRO A 105 27.09 -6.37 -2.54
N ALA A 106 28.08 -7.14 -2.08
CA ALA A 106 27.86 -8.34 -1.28
C ALA A 106 27.15 -8.09 0.06
N ASP A 107 27.19 -6.89 0.57
CA ASP A 107 26.54 -6.48 1.83
C ASP A 107 25.22 -5.72 1.64
N THR A 108 24.70 -5.67 0.41
CA THR A 108 23.42 -4.98 0.10
C THR A 108 22.26 -5.48 0.94
N TYR A 109 22.28 -6.76 1.35
CA TYR A 109 21.25 -7.32 2.23
C TYR A 109 21.15 -6.57 3.57
N LYS A 110 22.24 -5.97 4.06
CA LYS A 110 22.24 -5.15 5.29
C LYS A 110 21.41 -3.89 5.19
N LEU A 111 21.06 -3.47 3.97
CA LEU A 111 20.16 -2.37 3.69
C LEU A 111 18.70 -2.81 3.57
N GLY A 112 18.38 -4.07 3.89
CA GLY A 112 17.03 -4.63 3.76
C GLY A 112 16.66 -5.02 2.34
N ILE A 113 17.61 -5.02 1.39
CA ILE A 113 17.34 -5.39 -0.01
C ILE A 113 17.28 -6.91 -0.12
N ILE A 114 16.15 -7.41 -0.62
CA ILE A 114 15.89 -8.82 -0.86
C ILE A 114 16.18 -9.13 -2.32
N THR A 115 17.00 -10.13 -2.58
CA THR A 115 17.37 -10.57 -3.94
C THR A 115 16.87 -11.99 -4.25
N ASP A 116 16.37 -12.68 -3.25
CA ASP A 116 15.83 -14.03 -3.34
C ASP A 116 14.74 -14.24 -2.29
N PRO A 117 13.56 -14.80 -2.63
CA PRO A 117 12.48 -15.05 -1.67
C PRO A 117 12.91 -15.91 -0.47
N GLN A 118 13.90 -16.78 -0.62
CA GLN A 118 14.41 -17.62 0.47
C GLN A 118 15.06 -16.81 1.60
N GLN A 119 15.48 -15.59 1.35
CA GLN A 119 16.00 -14.68 2.37
C GLN A 119 14.96 -14.29 3.43
N THR A 120 13.69 -14.46 3.12
CA THR A 120 12.54 -14.19 4.00
C THR A 120 11.70 -15.43 4.29
N GLY A 121 12.26 -16.64 4.06
CA GLY A 121 11.54 -17.90 4.32
C GLY A 121 10.83 -18.50 3.11
N GLY A 122 11.04 -17.94 1.91
CA GLY A 122 10.42 -18.42 0.66
C GLY A 122 9.12 -17.68 0.32
N LEU A 123 8.45 -18.17 -0.74
CA LEU A 123 7.15 -17.65 -1.13
C LEU A 123 6.09 -18.04 -0.10
N PRO A 124 5.09 -17.18 0.15
CA PRO A 124 4.03 -17.47 1.11
C PRO A 124 3.26 -18.73 0.72
N GLN A 125 2.93 -19.53 1.72
CA GLN A 125 2.13 -20.73 1.57
C GLN A 125 0.75 -20.47 2.18
N TYR A 126 -0.26 -20.37 1.34
CA TYR A 126 -1.64 -20.19 1.78
C TYR A 126 -2.31 -21.57 1.94
N THR A 127 -2.87 -21.82 3.10
CA THR A 127 -3.44 -23.15 3.50
C THR A 127 -4.96 -23.10 3.63
N GLY A 128 -5.63 -22.19 2.98
CA GLY A 128 -7.09 -22.12 2.99
C GLY A 128 -7.74 -23.10 2.01
N THR A 129 -8.99 -23.47 2.26
CA THR A 129 -9.83 -24.11 1.26
C THR A 129 -10.41 -23.04 0.35
N PRO A 130 -10.27 -23.16 -0.97
CA PRO A 130 -10.91 -22.24 -1.90
C PRO A 130 -12.42 -22.19 -1.68
N ARG A 131 -13.03 -21.03 -1.78
CA ARG A 131 -14.48 -20.90 -1.76
C ARG A 131 -15.06 -21.57 -2.99
N GLN A 132 -16.27 -22.10 -2.88
CA GLN A 132 -16.95 -22.71 -4.00
C GLN A 132 -17.30 -21.61 -5.02
N ASP A 133 -16.92 -21.84 -6.26
CA ASP A 133 -17.21 -21.04 -7.43
C ASP A 133 -17.64 -22.03 -8.53
N THR A 134 -18.96 -22.15 -8.74
CA THR A 134 -19.54 -23.25 -9.52
C THR A 134 -19.36 -23.05 -11.01
N ASP A 135 -19.41 -21.80 -11.50
CA ASP A 135 -19.30 -21.47 -12.92
C ASP A 135 -17.92 -20.94 -13.34
N LEU A 136 -17.02 -20.81 -12.35
CA LEU A 136 -15.63 -20.41 -12.52
C LEU A 136 -15.43 -19.01 -13.13
N ASP A 137 -16.28 -18.09 -12.73
CA ASP A 137 -16.22 -16.69 -13.19
C ASP A 137 -15.35 -15.79 -12.28
N GLY A 138 -14.90 -16.34 -11.13
CA GLY A 138 -14.04 -15.68 -10.16
C GLY A 138 -14.79 -15.10 -8.96
N MET A 139 -16.12 -15.21 -8.90
CA MET A 139 -16.94 -14.85 -7.75
C MET A 139 -17.42 -16.10 -7.02
N PRO A 140 -17.29 -16.18 -5.67
CA PRO A 140 -17.81 -17.32 -4.94
C PRO A 140 -19.33 -17.38 -4.93
N ASP A 141 -19.91 -18.60 -5.05
CA ASP A 141 -21.34 -18.87 -4.98
C ASP A 141 -22.06 -18.15 -3.84
N GLU A 142 -21.43 -18.09 -2.67
CA GLU A 142 -22.03 -17.46 -1.49
C GLU A 142 -22.13 -15.93 -1.64
N TRP A 143 -21.12 -15.30 -2.26
CA TRP A 143 -21.14 -13.88 -2.52
C TRP A 143 -22.20 -13.54 -3.59
N GLU A 144 -22.27 -14.33 -4.64
CA GLU A 144 -23.24 -14.17 -5.70
C GLU A 144 -24.68 -14.27 -5.18
N LYS A 145 -24.99 -15.33 -4.40
CA LYS A 145 -26.29 -15.50 -3.75
C LYS A 145 -26.65 -14.32 -2.85
N ALA A 146 -25.66 -13.79 -2.10
CA ALA A 146 -25.89 -12.62 -1.25
C ALA A 146 -26.21 -11.35 -2.03
N HIS A 147 -25.75 -11.27 -3.29
CA HIS A 147 -25.95 -10.13 -4.18
C HIS A 147 -27.04 -10.38 -5.26
N GLY A 148 -27.76 -11.49 -5.16
CA GLY A 148 -28.87 -11.82 -6.08
C GLY A 148 -28.41 -12.22 -7.48
N LEU A 149 -27.17 -12.71 -7.60
CA LEU A 149 -26.59 -13.26 -8.82
C LEU A 149 -26.83 -14.77 -8.90
N ASN A 150 -26.50 -15.36 -10.04
CA ASN A 150 -26.70 -16.78 -10.30
C ASN A 150 -25.36 -17.53 -10.34
N PRO A 151 -25.00 -18.35 -9.35
CA PRO A 151 -23.75 -19.11 -9.31
C PRO A 151 -23.52 -20.14 -10.43
N ALA A 152 -24.38 -20.17 -11.43
CA ALA A 152 -24.27 -21.03 -12.59
C ALA A 152 -24.27 -20.23 -13.90
N ASP A 153 -24.14 -18.90 -13.84
CA ASP A 153 -24.16 -18.01 -15.01
C ASP A 153 -22.90 -17.12 -15.05
N PRO A 154 -21.79 -17.60 -15.64
CA PRO A 154 -20.53 -16.84 -15.64
C PRO A 154 -20.62 -15.52 -16.41
N SER A 155 -21.71 -15.25 -17.10
CA SER A 155 -21.89 -13.98 -17.85
C SER A 155 -22.29 -12.82 -16.95
N ASP A 156 -22.73 -13.09 -15.73
CA ASP A 156 -23.16 -12.03 -14.84
C ASP A 156 -21.99 -11.31 -14.15
N ALA A 157 -20.80 -11.92 -14.07
CA ALA A 157 -19.58 -11.29 -13.59
C ALA A 157 -19.28 -9.96 -14.29
N THR A 158 -19.45 -9.93 -15.59
CA THR A 158 -19.15 -8.75 -16.44
C THR A 158 -20.33 -7.82 -16.64
N ARG A 159 -21.47 -8.10 -16.02
CA ARG A 159 -22.67 -7.25 -16.09
C ARG A 159 -22.45 -5.97 -15.32
N LEU A 160 -22.68 -4.82 -15.96
CA LEU A 160 -22.63 -3.50 -15.33
C LEU A 160 -23.78 -3.33 -14.34
N THR A 161 -23.44 -2.84 -13.17
CA THR A 161 -24.41 -2.43 -12.13
C THR A 161 -24.83 -0.97 -12.30
N GLN A 162 -25.78 -0.52 -11.51
CA GLN A 162 -26.19 0.90 -11.48
C GLN A 162 -25.07 1.84 -11.03
N SER A 163 -24.06 1.36 -10.30
CA SER A 163 -22.89 2.14 -9.91
C SER A 163 -21.88 2.35 -11.03
N GLY A 164 -22.07 1.67 -12.18
CA GLY A 164 -21.14 1.71 -13.31
C GLY A 164 -19.95 0.73 -13.19
N TYR A 165 -19.89 -0.04 -12.12
CA TYR A 165 -18.93 -1.14 -11.96
C TYR A 165 -19.53 -2.48 -12.38
N MET A 166 -18.70 -3.40 -12.88
CA MET A 166 -19.10 -4.79 -13.10
C MET A 166 -19.29 -5.54 -11.77
N ASN A 167 -20.04 -6.63 -11.75
CA ASN A 167 -20.21 -7.41 -10.53
C ASN A 167 -18.90 -7.95 -9.99
N ILE A 168 -17.98 -8.44 -10.85
CA ILE A 168 -16.66 -8.89 -10.44
C ILE A 168 -15.82 -7.76 -9.80
N GLU A 169 -15.96 -6.51 -10.28
CA GLU A 169 -15.27 -5.38 -9.68
C GLU A 169 -15.84 -5.04 -8.29
N LEU A 170 -17.15 -5.18 -8.10
CA LEU A 170 -17.77 -5.04 -6.78
C LEU A 170 -17.29 -6.12 -5.82
N TYR A 171 -17.19 -7.37 -6.28
CA TYR A 171 -16.65 -8.47 -5.49
C TYR A 171 -15.21 -8.19 -5.06
N ILE A 172 -14.34 -7.78 -5.99
CA ILE A 172 -12.94 -7.46 -5.70
C ILE A 172 -12.84 -6.32 -4.65
N ASN A 173 -13.66 -5.29 -4.80
CA ASN A 173 -13.70 -4.18 -3.84
C ASN A 173 -14.24 -4.61 -2.46
N ASP A 174 -15.08 -5.62 -2.41
CA ASP A 174 -15.68 -6.12 -1.17
C ASP A 174 -14.83 -7.18 -0.46
N LEU A 175 -13.78 -7.71 -1.10
CA LEU A 175 -12.89 -8.72 -0.52
C LEU A 175 -12.37 -8.34 0.88
N GLY A 176 -12.06 -7.06 1.09
CA GLY A 176 -11.62 -6.54 2.38
C GLY A 176 -12.68 -6.67 3.50
N ASN A 177 -13.96 -6.69 3.15
CA ASN A 177 -15.08 -6.83 4.08
C ASN A 177 -15.54 -8.28 4.22
N PHE A 178 -15.49 -9.03 3.13
CA PHE A 178 -15.98 -10.41 3.04
C PHE A 178 -15.00 -11.44 3.62
N ALA A 179 -13.72 -11.10 3.73
CA ALA A 179 -12.68 -11.95 4.30
C ALA A 179 -12.57 -11.87 5.84
N LYS A 180 -13.38 -11.04 6.48
CA LYS A 180 -13.49 -10.90 7.93
C LYS A 180 -14.63 -11.75 8.44
#